data_35e2f5b00eec8738eb30d52691608356
#
_entry.id   35e2f5b00eec8738eb30d52691608356
#
_cell.length_a   1.000
_cell.length_b   1.000
_cell.length_c   1.000
_cell.angle_alpha   90.00
_cell.angle_beta   90.00
_cell.angle_gamma   90.00
#
_symmetry.space_group_name_H-M   'P 1'
#
loop_
_entity.id
_entity.type
_entity.pdbx_description
1 polymer ?
#
loop_
_entity_poly.entity_id
_entity_poly.type
_entity_poly.pdbx_seq_one_letter_code
_entity_poly.pdbx_strand_id
1 'polypeptide(L)'
;MKETNNYYCVILAGGKGRRLWPTSREQHPKQFIDFFGSGQTQLQQTYERFAKILPKENIFVNTNINYLNLVKEQLPQVADDHIMAEPIHRNTAPSAAWATHRIRHINPTANIIFSPSD
;
A
#
# COMPACT_ATOMS: atom_id res chain seq x y z
N MET A 1 -9.59 -8.63 17.65
CA MET A 1 -8.85 -9.69 18.36
C MET A 1 -7.54 -9.14 18.87
N LYS A 2 -7.18 -9.47 20.11
CA LYS A 2 -5.95 -8.97 20.71
C LYS A 2 -4.70 -9.39 19.94
N GLU A 3 -4.70 -10.59 19.39
CA GLU A 3 -3.55 -11.13 18.66
C GLU A 3 -3.26 -10.36 17.37
N THR A 4 -4.29 -9.86 16.68
CA THR A 4 -4.11 -9.12 15.44
C THR A 4 -3.83 -7.64 15.66
N ASN A 5 -4.08 -7.11 16.87
CA ASN A 5 -3.85 -5.69 17.15
C ASN A 5 -2.37 -5.31 17.11
N ASN A 6 -1.47 -6.27 17.23
CA ASN A 6 -0.03 -6.03 17.17
C ASN A 6 0.54 -6.31 15.76
N TYR A 7 -0.29 -6.68 14.80
CA TYR A 7 0.14 -6.89 13.43
C TYR A 7 -0.26 -5.71 12.57
N TYR A 8 0.68 -5.26 11.77
CA TYR A 8 0.51 -4.14 10.85
C TYR A 8 0.84 -4.60 9.45
N CYS A 9 0.22 -4.00 8.46
CA CYS A 9 0.49 -4.29 7.06
C CYS A 9 0.88 -3.00 6.34
N VAL A 10 1.92 -3.09 5.53
CA VAL A 10 2.30 -2.01 4.61
C VAL A 10 2.14 -2.54 3.20
N ILE A 11 1.20 -1.96 2.46
CA ILE A 11 0.98 -2.30 1.05
C ILE A 11 1.91 -1.45 0.21
N LEU A 12 2.74 -2.10 -0.60
CA LEU A 12 3.71 -1.42 -1.45
C LEU A 12 3.09 -1.10 -2.81
N ALA A 13 2.85 0.17 -3.06
CA ALA A 13 2.14 0.63 -4.25
C ALA A 13 2.92 1.72 -5.01
N GLY A 14 4.25 1.60 -5.01
CA GLY A 14 5.12 2.61 -5.64
C GLY A 14 5.72 2.20 -6.98
N GLY A 15 5.49 0.97 -7.42
CA GLY A 15 6.07 0.48 -8.65
C GLY A 15 5.44 1.08 -9.90
N LYS A 16 6.21 1.19 -10.97
CA LYS A 16 5.75 1.80 -12.22
C LYS A 16 5.01 0.84 -13.16
N GLY A 17 5.05 -0.47 -12.88
CA GLY A 17 4.30 -1.46 -13.63
C GLY A 17 4.75 -1.69 -15.06
N ARG A 18 6.02 -1.51 -15.35
CA ARG A 18 6.56 -1.60 -16.71
C ARG A 18 6.44 -2.98 -17.36
N ARG A 19 6.34 -4.03 -16.54
CA ARG A 19 6.27 -5.41 -17.04
C ARG A 19 5.02 -5.69 -17.88
N LEU A 20 3.96 -4.93 -17.66
CA LEU A 20 2.68 -5.15 -18.34
C LEU A 20 2.39 -4.09 -19.39
N TRP A 21 3.42 -3.32 -19.79
CA TRP A 21 3.25 -2.36 -20.88
C TRP A 21 2.77 -3.08 -22.14
N PRO A 22 1.85 -2.56 -22.94
CA PRO A 22 1.22 -1.23 -22.84
C PRO A 22 -0.01 -1.15 -21.92
N THR A 23 -0.46 -2.24 -21.36
CA THR A 23 -1.61 -2.24 -20.46
C THR A 23 -1.32 -1.42 -19.21
N SER A 24 -0.14 -1.61 -18.62
CA SER A 24 0.31 -0.85 -17.47
C SER A 24 1.32 0.20 -17.92
N ARG A 25 1.12 1.45 -17.51
CA ARG A 25 1.97 2.58 -17.87
C ARG A 25 2.39 3.34 -16.62
N GLU A 26 3.43 4.19 -16.73
CA GLU A 26 3.92 4.98 -15.59
C GLU A 26 2.84 5.88 -14.99
N GLN A 27 1.96 6.44 -15.82
CA GLN A 27 0.86 7.28 -15.35
C GLN A 27 -0.25 6.48 -14.70
N HIS A 28 -0.34 5.19 -15.02
CA HIS A 28 -1.38 4.32 -14.50
C HIS A 28 -0.82 2.91 -14.32
N PRO A 29 0.00 2.69 -13.26
CA PRO A 29 0.63 1.39 -13.03
C PRO A 29 -0.37 0.28 -12.75
N LYS A 30 0.07 -0.96 -12.91
CA LYS A 30 -0.79 -2.15 -12.82
C LYS A 30 -1.58 -2.27 -11.54
N GLN A 31 -1.03 -1.83 -10.40
CA GLN A 31 -1.73 -1.92 -9.12
C GLN A 31 -2.98 -1.06 -9.07
N PHE A 32 -3.10 -0.08 -9.98
CA PHE A 32 -4.25 0.82 -10.06
C PHE A 32 -5.22 0.45 -11.19
N ILE A 33 -5.05 -0.73 -11.77
CA ILE A 33 -5.86 -1.18 -12.91
C ILE A 33 -6.72 -2.38 -12.48
N ASP A 34 -7.97 -2.38 -12.94
CA ASP A 34 -8.87 -3.52 -12.76
C ASP A 34 -8.76 -4.43 -14.00
N PHE A 35 -7.78 -5.36 -13.97
CA PHE A 35 -7.50 -6.23 -15.10
C PHE A 35 -8.64 -7.19 -15.42
N PHE A 36 -9.40 -7.59 -14.40
CA PHE A 36 -10.36 -8.68 -14.56
C PHE A 36 -11.80 -8.19 -14.60
N GLY A 37 -12.01 -6.87 -14.61
CA GLY A 37 -13.34 -6.30 -14.63
C GLY A 37 -14.17 -6.65 -13.41
N SER A 38 -13.51 -6.85 -12.27
CA SER A 38 -14.17 -7.22 -11.02
C SER A 38 -14.79 -6.04 -10.28
N GLY A 39 -14.56 -4.83 -10.76
CA GLY A 39 -14.99 -3.61 -10.09
C GLY A 39 -13.96 -3.07 -9.10
N GLN A 40 -12.84 -3.75 -8.94
CA GLN A 40 -11.79 -3.33 -8.02
C GLN A 40 -10.41 -3.47 -8.67
N THR A 41 -9.54 -2.51 -8.39
CA THR A 41 -8.14 -2.58 -8.81
C THR A 41 -7.37 -3.56 -7.94
N GLN A 42 -6.16 -3.91 -8.36
CA GLN A 42 -5.31 -4.79 -7.54
C GLN A 42 -5.00 -4.16 -6.19
N LEU A 43 -4.80 -2.85 -6.14
CA LEU A 43 -4.60 -2.15 -4.88
C LEU A 43 -5.81 -2.29 -3.95
N GLN A 44 -7.01 -2.08 -4.49
CA GLN A 44 -8.25 -2.20 -3.72
C GLN A 44 -8.45 -3.63 -3.21
N GLN A 45 -8.19 -4.62 -4.05
CA GLN A 45 -8.31 -6.03 -3.66
C GLN A 45 -7.33 -6.40 -2.56
N THR A 46 -6.10 -5.91 -2.64
CA THR A 46 -5.09 -6.18 -1.61
C THR A 46 -5.52 -5.58 -0.28
N TYR A 47 -5.98 -4.33 -0.29
CA TYR A 47 -6.48 -3.68 0.92
C TYR A 47 -7.63 -4.47 1.55
N GLU A 48 -8.62 -4.85 0.74
CA GLU A 48 -9.77 -5.61 1.24
C GLU A 48 -9.36 -6.93 1.88
N ARG A 49 -8.38 -7.60 1.29
CA ARG A 49 -7.89 -8.88 1.81
C ARG A 49 -7.33 -8.72 3.21
N PHE A 50 -6.51 -7.69 3.43
CA PHE A 50 -5.94 -7.46 4.76
C PHE A 50 -6.95 -6.87 5.74
N ALA A 51 -7.91 -6.10 5.26
CA ALA A 51 -8.95 -5.53 6.12
C ALA A 51 -9.85 -6.58 6.76
N LYS A 52 -9.86 -7.81 6.21
CA LYS A 52 -10.62 -8.92 6.78
C LYS A 52 -9.93 -9.56 7.96
N ILE A 53 -8.61 -9.40 8.09
CA ILE A 53 -7.84 -10.08 9.13
C ILE A 53 -7.14 -9.12 10.09
N LEU A 54 -7.01 -7.85 9.74
CA LEU A 54 -6.35 -6.85 10.58
C LEU A 54 -7.27 -5.66 10.82
N PRO A 55 -7.08 -4.95 11.95
CA PRO A 55 -7.77 -3.67 12.14
C PRO A 55 -7.40 -2.71 11.00
N LYS A 56 -8.36 -1.94 10.52
CA LYS A 56 -8.14 -1.02 9.42
C LYS A 56 -7.08 0.05 9.75
N GLU A 57 -7.03 0.48 10.99
CA GLU A 57 -6.03 1.44 11.46
C GLU A 57 -4.60 0.88 11.46
N ASN A 58 -4.45 -0.43 11.27
CA ASN A 58 -3.13 -1.08 11.20
C ASN A 58 -2.66 -1.29 9.76
N ILE A 59 -3.41 -0.82 8.77
CA ILE A 59 -3.07 -0.98 7.36
C ILE A 59 -2.56 0.34 6.81
N PHE A 60 -1.34 0.32 6.30
CA PHE A 60 -0.67 1.48 5.71
C PHE A 60 -0.41 1.21 4.24
N VAL A 61 -0.30 2.28 3.45
CA VAL A 61 0.07 2.19 2.04
C VAL A 61 1.31 3.02 1.81
N ASN A 62 2.32 2.42 1.20
CA ASN A 62 3.55 3.12 0.81
C ASN A 62 3.53 3.30 -0.70
N THR A 63 3.62 4.54 -1.15
CA THR A 63 3.61 4.86 -2.57
C THR A 63 4.62 5.97 -2.83
N ASN A 64 4.71 6.46 -4.06
CA ASN A 64 5.48 7.66 -4.34
C ASN A 64 4.55 8.85 -4.55
N ILE A 65 5.12 10.04 -4.51
CA ILE A 65 4.32 11.28 -4.56
C ILE A 65 3.51 11.39 -5.86
N ASN A 66 3.99 10.80 -6.95
CA ASN A 66 3.30 10.85 -8.23
C ASN A 66 1.99 10.06 -8.23
N TYR A 67 1.87 9.07 -7.35
CA TYR A 67 0.68 8.21 -7.28
C TYR A 67 -0.19 8.48 -6.06
N LEU A 68 0.16 9.48 -5.25
CA LEU A 68 -0.57 9.79 -4.03
C LEU A 68 -2.05 10.02 -4.30
N ASN A 69 -2.38 10.80 -5.33
CA ASN A 69 -3.78 11.09 -5.65
C ASN A 69 -4.54 9.85 -6.10
N LEU A 70 -3.87 8.95 -6.85
CA LEU A 70 -4.48 7.68 -7.25
C LEU A 70 -4.81 6.81 -6.03
N VAL A 71 -3.90 6.73 -5.08
CA VAL A 71 -4.13 5.96 -3.86
C VAL A 71 -5.31 6.54 -3.08
N LYS A 72 -5.36 7.85 -2.90
CA LYS A 72 -6.46 8.50 -2.18
C LYS A 72 -7.79 8.29 -2.88
N GLU A 73 -7.80 8.34 -4.21
CA GLU A 73 -9.00 8.14 -5.00
C GLU A 73 -9.53 6.71 -4.86
N GLN A 74 -8.64 5.73 -4.89
CA GLN A 74 -9.03 4.33 -4.87
C GLN A 74 -9.26 3.78 -3.47
N LEU A 75 -8.62 4.36 -2.47
CA LEU A 75 -8.76 3.95 -1.07
C LEU A 75 -9.15 5.14 -0.19
N PRO A 76 -10.36 5.73 -0.42
CA PRO A 76 -10.77 6.90 0.37
C PRO A 76 -10.98 6.59 1.84
N GLN A 77 -11.15 5.32 2.21
CA GLN A 77 -11.31 4.89 3.59
C GLN A 77 -10.01 4.90 4.38
N VAL A 78 -8.86 5.01 3.71
CA VAL A 78 -7.56 5.05 4.39
C VAL A 78 -7.27 6.49 4.80
N ALA A 79 -6.91 6.67 6.07
CA ALA A 79 -6.58 8.01 6.58
C ALA A 79 -5.31 8.54 5.91
N ASP A 80 -5.23 9.85 5.73
CA ASP A 80 -4.09 10.47 5.05
C ASP A 80 -2.76 10.17 5.73
N ASP A 81 -2.74 10.08 7.06
CA ASP A 81 -1.51 9.79 7.80
C ASP A 81 -1.11 8.31 7.72
N HIS A 82 -1.95 7.45 7.14
CA HIS A 82 -1.63 6.05 6.87
C HIS A 82 -1.13 5.85 5.43
N ILE A 83 -1.08 6.89 4.62
CA ILE A 83 -0.51 6.83 3.28
C ILE A 83 0.85 7.51 3.32
N MET A 84 1.90 6.70 3.11
CA MET A 84 3.27 7.20 3.14
C MET A 84 3.74 7.42 1.71
N ALA A 85 3.82 8.68 1.29
CA ALA A 85 4.21 9.06 -0.06
C ALA A 85 5.66 9.54 -0.07
N GLU A 86 6.51 8.84 -0.79
CA GLU A 86 7.92 9.20 -0.93
C GLU A 86 8.10 10.20 -2.06
N PRO A 87 8.93 11.22 -1.88
CA PRO A 87 9.13 12.24 -2.93
C PRO A 87 9.85 11.70 -4.15
N ILE A 88 10.65 10.65 -3.98
CA ILE A 88 11.43 10.04 -5.06
C ILE A 88 11.21 8.53 -5.01
N HIS A 89 11.05 7.90 -6.19
CA HIS A 89 10.96 6.45 -6.24
C HIS A 89 12.22 5.80 -5.68
N ARG A 90 12.04 4.83 -4.80
CA ARG A 90 13.12 4.12 -4.13
C ARG A 90 12.97 2.62 -4.30
N ASN A 91 14.05 1.90 -4.03
CA ASN A 91 14.01 0.45 -3.96
C ASN A 91 13.17 0.01 -2.74
N THR A 92 12.72 -1.25 -2.78
CA THR A 92 11.86 -1.79 -1.73
C THR A 92 12.50 -1.69 -0.35
N ALA A 93 13.81 -1.97 -0.23
CA ALA A 93 14.46 -1.99 1.08
C ALA A 93 14.46 -0.64 1.81
N PRO A 94 14.80 0.50 1.16
CA PRO A 94 14.67 1.80 1.81
C PRO A 94 13.24 2.15 2.17
N SER A 95 12.26 1.82 1.31
CA SER A 95 10.84 2.07 1.60
C SER A 95 10.38 1.26 2.81
N ALA A 96 10.80 -0.01 2.90
CA ALA A 96 10.45 -0.86 4.03
C ALA A 96 11.07 -0.34 5.33
N ALA A 97 12.32 0.11 5.30
CA ALA A 97 12.98 0.65 6.48
C ALA A 97 12.27 1.91 6.99
N TRP A 98 11.88 2.80 6.08
CA TRP A 98 11.17 4.01 6.43
C TRP A 98 9.81 3.72 7.05
N ALA A 99 9.04 2.82 6.43
CA ALA A 99 7.74 2.42 6.94
C ALA A 99 7.84 1.73 8.30
N THR A 100 8.84 0.86 8.47
CA THR A 100 9.09 0.19 9.74
C THR A 100 9.37 1.20 10.85
N HIS A 101 10.23 2.16 10.58
CA HIS A 101 10.57 3.19 11.56
C HIS A 101 9.31 3.96 11.98
N ARG A 102 8.51 4.35 11.02
CA ARG A 102 7.29 5.12 11.28
C ARG A 102 6.26 4.34 12.10
N ILE A 103 6.05 3.07 11.75
CA ILE A 103 5.09 2.24 12.48
C ILE A 103 5.59 1.95 13.89
N ARG A 104 6.85 1.65 14.07
CA ARG A 104 7.41 1.36 15.39
C ARG A 104 7.50 2.58 16.29
N HIS A 105 7.43 3.75 15.72
CA HIS A 105 7.26 4.96 16.51
C HIS A 105 5.86 4.98 17.17
N ILE A 106 4.86 4.44 16.51
CA ILE A 106 3.50 4.32 17.03
C ILE A 106 3.39 3.15 17.98
N ASN A 107 3.97 2.01 17.61
CA ASN A 107 3.94 0.77 18.40
C ASN A 107 5.30 0.08 18.32
N PRO A 108 6.15 0.22 19.36
CA PRO A 108 7.52 -0.34 19.34
C PRO A 108 7.61 -1.85 19.16
N THR A 109 6.54 -2.59 19.50
CA THR A 109 6.54 -4.05 19.40
C THR A 109 5.78 -4.55 18.19
N ALA A 110 5.48 -3.68 17.22
CA ALA A 110 4.70 -4.04 16.06
C ALA A 110 5.35 -5.14 15.21
N ASN A 111 4.53 -6.09 14.78
CA ASN A 111 4.89 -7.07 13.76
C ASN A 111 4.39 -6.54 12.44
N ILE A 112 5.27 -6.36 11.46
CA ILE A 112 4.94 -5.66 10.21
C ILE A 112 5.03 -6.62 9.04
N ILE A 113 3.95 -6.67 8.26
CA ILE A 113 3.85 -7.47 7.05
C ILE A 113 3.97 -6.51 5.87
N PHE A 114 4.89 -6.79 4.95
CA PHE A 114 5.00 -6.03 3.71
C PHE A 114 4.38 -6.84 2.59
N SER A 115 3.48 -6.23 1.85
CA SER A 115 2.76 -6.90 0.76
C SER A 115 2.82 -6.08 -0.51
N PRO A 116 3.19 -6.67 -1.64
CA PRO A 116 3.00 -5.99 -2.92
C PRO A 116 1.50 -5.82 -3.19
N SER A 117 1.18 -4.84 -4.03
CA SER A 117 -0.22 -4.54 -4.40
C SER A 117 -0.63 -5.17 -5.73
N ASP A 118 0.21 -6.05 -6.27
CA ASP A 118 -0.07 -6.70 -7.57
C ASP A 118 0.04 -8.21 -7.52
#